data_291be50f742268cb99e29cb26869857e
#
_entry.id   291be50f742268cb99e29cb26869857e
#
_cell.length_a   1.000
_cell.length_b   1.000
_cell.length_c   1.000
_cell.angle_alpha   90.00
_cell.angle_beta   90.00
_cell.angle_gamma   90.00
#
_symmetry.space_group_name_H-M   'P 1'
#
loop_
_entity.id
_entity.type
_entity.pdbx_description
1 polymer ?
#
loop_
_entity_poly.entity_id
_entity_poly.type
_entity_poly.pdbx_seq_one_letter_code
_entity_poly.pdbx_strand_id
1 'polypeptide(L)'
;AAGNGQFLGPDLYFDDLFAKAAARTYLSCEKVVPTENLLDEGTVHTLKIPRIFVDGVVEAPRGAHFTECPPDYGRDEAFQREYAATARDPEAWEAFREYYVEAPGHDEYLARVDARSDEGSES
;
A
#
# COMPACT_ATOMS: atom_id res chain seq x y z
N ALA A 1 -4.99 -17.47 -0.59
CA ALA A 1 -3.74 -17.47 -1.33
C ALA A 1 -3.83 -18.02 -2.77
N ALA A 2 -4.99 -17.98 -3.41
CA ALA A 2 -5.13 -18.44 -4.79
C ALA A 2 -5.04 -17.29 -5.82
N GLY A 3 -4.76 -16.05 -5.39
CA GLY A 3 -4.62 -14.87 -6.24
C GLY A 3 -5.91 -14.08 -6.48
N ASN A 4 -7.00 -14.37 -5.79
CA ASN A 4 -8.19 -13.52 -5.84
C ASN A 4 -7.94 -12.23 -5.06
N GLY A 5 -8.16 -11.07 -5.68
CA GLY A 5 -8.06 -9.77 -5.04
C GLY A 5 -9.37 -9.37 -4.36
N GLN A 6 -9.28 -9.08 -3.04
CA GLN A 6 -10.38 -8.58 -2.23
C GLN A 6 -10.10 -7.15 -1.81
N PHE A 7 -11.12 -6.29 -1.93
CA PHE A 7 -11.06 -4.87 -1.61
C PHE A 7 -12.07 -4.58 -0.52
N LEU A 8 -11.59 -4.16 0.64
CA LEU A 8 -12.41 -3.83 1.80
C LEU A 8 -12.69 -2.32 1.90
N GLY A 9 -12.02 -1.53 1.08
CA GLY A 9 -12.24 -0.09 0.98
C GLY A 9 -13.54 0.28 0.26
N PRO A 10 -13.91 1.57 0.29
CA PRO A 10 -15.22 2.03 -0.22
C PRO A 10 -15.35 1.96 -1.73
N ASP A 11 -14.25 2.10 -2.48
CA ASP A 11 -14.28 2.12 -3.94
C ASP A 11 -13.01 1.50 -4.53
N LEU A 12 -13.20 0.72 -5.57
CA LEU A 12 -12.14 0.10 -6.36
C LEU A 12 -11.68 0.97 -7.54
N TYR A 13 -12.48 1.96 -7.91
CA TYR A 13 -12.31 2.78 -9.12
C TYR A 13 -12.18 1.90 -10.37
N PHE A 14 -11.01 1.89 -11.01
CA PHE A 14 -10.76 1.17 -12.26
C PHE A 14 -9.83 -0.03 -12.14
N ASP A 15 -9.44 -0.43 -10.94
CA ASP A 15 -8.42 -1.46 -10.71
C ASP A 15 -8.79 -2.81 -11.34
N ASP A 16 -10.06 -3.20 -11.27
CA ASP A 16 -10.54 -4.43 -11.91
C ASP A 16 -10.51 -4.36 -13.44
N LEU A 17 -10.74 -3.19 -14.02
CA LEU A 17 -10.66 -2.97 -15.46
C LEU A 17 -9.21 -2.98 -15.94
N PHE A 18 -8.30 -2.37 -15.20
CA PHE A 18 -6.86 -2.42 -15.49
C PHE A 18 -6.32 -3.85 -15.39
N ALA A 19 -6.70 -4.59 -14.35
CA ALA A 19 -6.31 -6.00 -14.22
C ALA A 19 -6.77 -6.86 -15.39
N LYS A 20 -7.98 -6.62 -15.91
CA LYS A 20 -8.53 -7.35 -17.07
C LYS A 20 -7.89 -6.94 -18.39
N ALA A 21 -7.44 -5.69 -18.51
CA ALA A 21 -6.88 -5.15 -19.75
C ALA A 21 -5.37 -5.38 -19.88
N ALA A 22 -4.67 -5.61 -18.76
CA ALA A 22 -3.22 -5.76 -18.74
C ALA A 22 -2.74 -7.07 -19.31
N ALA A 23 -1.58 -7.06 -19.97
CA ALA A 23 -0.91 -8.28 -20.41
C ALA A 23 -0.38 -9.13 -19.24
N ARG A 24 -0.03 -8.47 -18.13
CA ARG A 24 0.33 -9.09 -16.84
C ARG A 24 -0.16 -8.24 -15.70
N THR A 25 -0.64 -8.89 -14.65
CA THR A 25 -1.18 -8.23 -13.46
C THR A 25 -0.49 -8.74 -12.20
N TYR A 26 0.06 -7.83 -11.42
CA TYR A 26 0.62 -8.09 -10.10
C TYR A 26 -0.19 -7.31 -9.06
N LEU A 27 -0.60 -7.99 -8.00
CA LEU A 27 -1.31 -7.38 -6.89
C LEU A 27 -0.38 -7.24 -5.69
N SER A 28 -0.28 -6.04 -5.12
CA SER A 28 0.19 -5.87 -3.75
C SER A 28 -1.00 -5.92 -2.79
N CYS A 29 -0.80 -6.49 -1.61
CA CYS A 29 -1.87 -6.62 -0.62
C CYS A 29 -1.33 -6.45 0.81
N GLU A 30 -2.21 -6.04 1.71
CA GLU A 30 -1.90 -5.91 3.14
C GLU A 30 -1.66 -7.27 3.80
N LYS A 31 -2.43 -8.27 3.40
CA LYS A 31 -2.28 -9.64 3.90
C LYS A 31 -2.74 -10.68 2.89
N VAL A 32 -2.12 -11.85 2.97
CA VAL A 32 -2.53 -13.04 2.24
C VAL A 32 -3.29 -13.96 3.20
N VAL A 33 -4.53 -14.31 2.84
CA VAL A 33 -5.38 -15.20 3.62
C VAL A 33 -5.70 -16.48 2.84
N PRO A 34 -6.00 -17.62 3.51
CA PRO A 34 -6.54 -18.79 2.84
C PRO A 34 -7.82 -18.46 2.09
N THR A 35 -8.04 -19.12 0.95
CA THR A 35 -9.20 -18.81 0.08
C THR A 35 -10.53 -19.05 0.79
N GLU A 36 -10.60 -20.06 1.65
CA GLU A 36 -11.77 -20.38 2.46
C GLU A 36 -12.12 -19.28 3.47
N ASN A 37 -11.16 -18.46 3.87
CA ASN A 37 -11.35 -17.40 4.87
C ASN A 37 -11.66 -16.04 4.24
N LEU A 38 -11.69 -15.92 2.92
CA LEU A 38 -11.96 -14.63 2.26
C LEU A 38 -13.34 -14.05 2.63
N LEU A 39 -14.34 -14.90 2.86
CA LEU A 39 -15.67 -14.44 3.27
C LEU A 39 -15.76 -14.06 4.76
N ASP A 40 -14.77 -14.41 5.56
CA ASP A 40 -14.65 -13.95 6.95
C ASP A 40 -14.12 -12.51 7.00
N GLU A 41 -13.30 -12.13 6.00
CA GLU A 41 -12.75 -10.78 5.87
C GLU A 41 -13.77 -9.77 5.32
N GLY A 42 -14.65 -10.21 4.42
CA GLY A 42 -15.66 -9.36 3.81
C GLY A 42 -16.65 -10.15 2.95
N THR A 43 -17.72 -9.49 2.54
CA THR A 43 -18.76 -10.12 1.72
C THR A 43 -18.26 -10.51 0.34
N VAL A 44 -19.01 -11.36 -0.36
CA VAL A 44 -18.71 -11.76 -1.75
C VAL A 44 -18.55 -10.56 -2.70
N HIS A 45 -19.23 -9.45 -2.43
CA HIS A 45 -19.13 -8.23 -3.22
C HIS A 45 -17.78 -7.52 -3.13
N THR A 46 -16.94 -7.85 -2.15
CA THR A 46 -15.59 -7.32 -2.01
C THR A 46 -14.55 -8.08 -2.84
N LEU A 47 -14.91 -9.25 -3.40
CA LEU A 47 -14.07 -10.03 -4.31
C LEU A 47 -14.14 -9.43 -5.71
N LYS A 48 -13.22 -8.53 -6.05
CA LYS A 48 -13.27 -7.71 -7.26
C LYS A 48 -12.38 -8.18 -8.39
N ILE A 49 -11.21 -8.75 -8.06
CA ILE A 49 -10.25 -9.22 -9.08
C ILE A 49 -10.15 -10.75 -9.00
N PRO A 50 -10.77 -11.48 -9.94
CA PRO A 50 -10.62 -12.92 -10.02
C PRO A 50 -9.18 -13.33 -10.33
N ARG A 51 -8.72 -14.42 -9.72
CA ARG A 51 -7.36 -14.95 -9.88
C ARG A 51 -6.93 -15.20 -11.33
N ILE A 52 -7.89 -15.40 -12.24
CA ILE A 52 -7.61 -15.65 -13.65
C ILE A 52 -6.88 -14.46 -14.33
N PHE A 53 -7.01 -13.26 -13.77
CA PHE A 53 -6.35 -12.06 -14.29
C PHE A 53 -5.05 -11.75 -13.56
N VAL A 54 -4.63 -12.56 -12.55
CA VAL A 54 -3.51 -12.25 -11.66
C VAL A 54 -2.34 -13.18 -11.93
N ASP A 55 -1.19 -12.61 -12.29
CA ASP A 55 0.06 -13.32 -12.54
C ASP A 55 0.90 -13.50 -11.26
N GLY A 56 0.82 -12.55 -10.32
CA GLY A 56 1.55 -12.62 -9.07
C GLY A 56 0.94 -11.77 -7.96
N VAL A 57 1.24 -12.15 -6.72
CA VAL A 57 0.80 -11.45 -5.50
C VAL A 57 2.02 -11.14 -4.64
N VAL A 58 2.09 -9.91 -4.13
CA VAL A 58 3.12 -9.43 -3.20
C VAL A 58 2.43 -9.01 -1.91
N GLU A 59 2.77 -9.65 -0.80
CA GLU A 59 2.36 -9.17 0.52
C GLU A 59 3.25 -8.01 0.93
N ALA A 60 2.65 -6.86 1.11
CA ALA A 60 3.33 -5.60 1.43
C ALA A 60 2.50 -4.81 2.46
N PRO A 61 2.58 -5.17 3.75
CA PRO A 61 1.87 -4.45 4.81
C PRO A 61 2.17 -2.96 4.75
N ARG A 62 1.13 -2.12 4.85
CA ARG A 62 1.22 -0.66 4.65
C ARG A 62 1.83 -0.25 3.29
N GLY A 63 1.69 -1.10 2.27
CA GLY A 63 2.24 -0.83 0.93
C GLY A 63 1.63 0.38 0.21
N ALA A 64 0.46 0.86 0.65
CA ALA A 64 -0.15 2.09 0.13
C ALA A 64 0.32 3.37 0.87
N HIS A 65 1.21 3.24 1.92
CA HIS A 65 1.75 4.39 2.62
C HIS A 65 2.41 5.37 1.61
N PHE A 66 2.17 6.64 1.75
CA PHE A 66 1.52 7.46 2.79
C PHE A 66 0.01 7.72 2.57
N THR A 67 -0.60 7.09 1.58
CA THR A 67 -2.06 7.14 1.39
C THR A 67 -2.75 6.17 2.35
N GLU A 68 -4.07 6.13 2.31
CA GLU A 68 -4.85 5.23 3.16
C GLU A 68 -5.12 3.89 2.48
N CYS A 69 -5.34 2.85 3.29
CA CYS A 69 -5.86 1.57 2.87
C CYS A 69 -6.96 1.10 3.86
N PRO A 70 -8.20 1.59 3.76
CA PRO A 70 -9.26 1.20 4.66
C PRO A 70 -9.61 -0.30 4.54
N PRO A 71 -9.94 -0.99 5.62
CA PRO A 71 -10.00 -0.50 7.02
C PRO A 71 -8.68 -0.57 7.79
N ASP A 72 -7.57 -0.99 7.15
CA ASP A 72 -6.33 -1.34 7.81
C ASP A 72 -5.60 -0.11 8.40
N TYR A 73 -5.51 0.98 7.65
CA TYR A 73 -4.90 2.23 8.12
C TYR A 73 -5.37 3.47 7.34
N GLY A 74 -5.24 4.62 8.00
CA GLY A 74 -5.54 5.92 7.42
C GLY A 74 -4.33 6.58 6.74
N ARG A 75 -4.56 7.79 6.20
CA ARG A 75 -3.54 8.59 5.54
C ARG A 75 -2.54 9.17 6.54
N ASP A 76 -1.24 9.10 6.24
CA ASP A 76 -0.20 9.85 6.94
C ASP A 76 -0.03 11.24 6.34
N GLU A 77 -0.85 12.18 6.83
CA GLU A 77 -0.82 13.56 6.34
C GLU A 77 0.48 14.29 6.68
N ALA A 78 1.12 13.94 7.80
CA ALA A 78 2.37 14.56 8.21
C ALA A 78 3.50 14.18 7.24
N PHE A 79 3.61 12.91 6.89
CA PHE A 79 4.54 12.43 5.88
C PHE A 79 4.26 13.04 4.50
N GLN A 80 2.98 13.13 4.12
CA GLN A 80 2.61 13.74 2.84
C GLN A 80 3.02 15.21 2.77
N ARG A 81 2.89 15.98 3.86
CA ARG A 81 3.34 17.37 3.93
C ARG A 81 4.86 17.49 3.85
N GLU A 82 5.59 16.62 4.53
CA GLU A 82 7.05 16.54 4.47
C GLU A 82 7.52 16.27 3.04
N TYR A 83 6.97 15.22 2.40
CA TYR A 83 7.25 14.92 1.00
C TYR A 83 6.94 16.10 0.08
N ALA A 84 5.78 16.72 0.20
CA ALA A 84 5.38 17.87 -0.63
C ALA A 84 6.31 19.09 -0.46
N ALA A 85 6.86 19.29 0.74
CA ALA A 85 7.80 20.38 1.02
C ALA A 85 9.11 20.24 0.23
N THR A 86 9.56 19.02 -0.06
CA THR A 86 10.79 18.77 -0.83
C THR A 86 10.71 19.29 -2.27
N ALA A 87 9.51 19.49 -2.83
CA ALA A 87 9.33 19.92 -4.21
C ALA A 87 9.97 21.28 -4.56
N ARG A 88 10.29 22.09 -3.55
CA ARG A 88 10.86 23.43 -3.71
C ARG A 88 12.28 23.54 -3.20
N ASP A 89 12.84 22.47 -2.66
CA ASP A 89 14.16 22.43 -2.04
C ASP A 89 14.90 21.17 -2.51
N PRO A 90 15.85 21.30 -3.45
CA PRO A 90 16.62 20.18 -3.97
C PRO A 90 17.46 19.44 -2.89
N GLU A 91 17.95 20.14 -1.87
CA GLU A 91 18.72 19.50 -0.79
C GLU A 91 17.81 18.67 0.11
N ALA A 92 16.63 19.21 0.44
CA ALA A 92 15.60 18.46 1.18
C ALA A 92 15.11 17.25 0.40
N TRP A 93 14.96 17.36 -0.93
CA TRP A 93 14.62 16.23 -1.79
C TRP A 93 15.70 15.14 -1.75
N GLU A 94 16.97 15.48 -1.89
CA GLU A 94 18.05 14.50 -1.84
C GLU A 94 18.09 13.76 -0.49
N ALA A 95 17.95 14.49 0.63
CA ALA A 95 17.90 13.88 1.95
C ALA A 95 16.69 12.94 2.11
N PHE A 96 15.51 13.36 1.65
CA PHE A 96 14.30 12.55 1.67
C PHE A 96 14.45 11.29 0.80
N ARG A 97 15.00 11.44 -0.40
CA ARG A 97 15.25 10.35 -1.34
C ARG A 97 16.18 9.30 -0.74
N GLU A 98 17.33 9.71 -0.23
CA GLU A 98 18.32 8.81 0.39
C GLU A 98 17.73 8.08 1.60
N TYR A 99 16.94 8.78 2.40
CA TYR A 99 16.40 8.20 3.63
C TYR A 99 15.19 7.29 3.39
N TYR A 100 14.23 7.67 2.55
CA TYR A 100 13.00 6.91 2.37
C TYR A 100 12.96 6.12 1.06
N VAL A 101 13.29 6.74 -0.07
CA VAL A 101 13.11 6.12 -1.40
C VAL A 101 14.17 5.07 -1.68
N GLU A 102 15.39 5.29 -1.23
CA GLU A 102 16.51 4.36 -1.37
C GLU A 102 16.67 3.41 -0.18
N ALA A 103 15.67 3.29 0.66
CA ALA A 103 15.65 2.29 1.71
C ALA A 103 15.86 0.88 1.10
N PRO A 104 16.72 0.02 1.70
CA PRO A 104 17.09 -1.27 1.10
C PRO A 104 16.00 -2.33 1.11
N GLY A 105 14.76 -1.94 1.31
CA GLY A 105 13.60 -2.81 1.29
C GLY A 105 12.42 -2.22 2.02
N HIS A 106 11.28 -2.89 1.90
CA HIS A 106 10.02 -2.43 2.47
C HIS A 106 10.04 -2.36 4.01
N ASP A 107 10.62 -3.36 4.65
CA ASP A 107 10.73 -3.38 6.12
C ASP A 107 11.57 -2.23 6.67
N GLU A 108 12.69 -1.93 6.02
CA GLU A 108 13.54 -0.79 6.40
C GLU A 108 12.83 0.54 6.17
N TYR A 109 12.11 0.67 5.05
CA TYR A 109 11.26 1.85 4.80
C TYR A 109 10.25 2.06 5.93
N LEU A 110 9.52 1.01 6.33
CA LEU A 110 8.55 1.09 7.40
C LEU A 110 9.19 1.43 8.76
N ALA A 111 10.36 0.86 9.06
CA ALA A 111 11.10 1.18 10.29
C ALA A 111 11.48 2.66 10.35
N ARG A 112 11.88 3.25 9.23
CA ARG A 112 12.21 4.69 9.15
C ARG A 112 10.97 5.58 9.29
N VAL A 113 9.84 5.15 8.73
CA VAL A 113 8.55 5.85 8.90
C VAL A 113 8.12 5.84 10.38
N ASP A 114 8.25 4.70 11.06
CA ASP A 114 7.87 4.56 12.46
C ASP A 114 8.77 5.39 13.40
N ALA A 115 10.10 5.38 13.16
CA ALA A 115 11.04 6.19 13.93
C ALA A 115 10.70 7.69 13.89
N ARG A 116 10.26 8.20 12.75
CA ARG A 116 9.80 9.60 12.61
C ARG A 116 8.57 9.89 13.48
N SER A 117 7.65 8.94 13.56
CA SER A 117 6.41 9.12 14.32
C SER A 117 6.67 9.26 15.83
N ASP A 118 7.68 8.56 16.34
CA ASP A 118 8.08 8.62 17.74
C ASP A 118 8.72 9.96 18.09
N GLU A 119 9.54 10.54 17.22
CA GLU A 119 10.14 11.87 17.41
C GLU A 119 9.10 13.01 17.43
N GLY A 120 8.02 12.87 16.67
CA GLY A 120 6.92 13.86 16.64
C GLY A 120 6.00 13.83 17.87
N SER A 121 6.05 12.77 18.67
CA SER A 121 5.23 12.59 19.87
C SER A 121 5.84 13.18 21.15
N GLU A 122 7.12 13.57 21.12
CA GLU A 122 7.84 14.12 22.27
C GLU A 122 7.92 15.67 22.29
N SER A 123 7.13 16.36 21.45
CA SER A 123 7.18 17.84 21.35
C SER A 123 5.89 18.50 21.81
#